data_dc8a25cf8655caa86f19e7cdcd55728e
#
_entry.id   dc8a25cf8655caa86f19e7cdcd55728e
#
_cell.length_a   1.000
_cell.length_b   1.000
_cell.length_c   1.000
_cell.angle_alpha   90.00
_cell.angle_beta   90.00
_cell.angle_gamma   90.00
#
_symmetry.space_group_name_H-M   'P 1'
#
loop_
_entity.id
_entity.type
_entity.pdbx_description
1 polymer ?
#
loop_
_entity_poly.entity_id
_entity_poly.type
_entity_poly.pdbx_seq_one_letter_code
_entity_poly.pdbx_strand_id
1 'polypeptide(L)'
;MIQRAIISGGGTGGHIFPAVSIAEALRRRYPEIDILFIGAEGRMEMERVPQAGFPIRGLKIRGLDRKRPWRNIGVIRDFLRALITARDIIRDFRPEIVIGV
;
A
#
# COMPACT_ATOMS: atom_id res chain seq x y z
N MET A 1 -12.66 18.19 7.56
CA MET A 1 -11.65 17.40 8.31
C MET A 1 -11.50 16.04 7.68
N ILE A 2 -10.28 15.64 7.39
CA ILE A 2 -10.01 14.32 6.81
C ILE A 2 -10.00 13.28 7.92
N GLN A 3 -10.84 12.26 7.82
CA GLN A 3 -10.97 11.23 8.84
C GLN A 3 -10.31 9.92 8.46
N ARG A 4 -10.19 9.63 7.17
CA ARG A 4 -9.60 8.38 6.68
C ARG A 4 -8.74 8.64 5.46
N ALA A 5 -7.52 8.11 5.48
CA ALA A 5 -6.58 8.23 4.37
C ALA A 5 -5.93 6.89 4.09
N ILE A 6 -5.72 6.59 2.82
CA ILE A 6 -4.90 5.46 2.39
C ILE A 6 -3.61 6.01 1.80
N ILE A 7 -2.48 5.43 2.21
CA ILE A 7 -1.18 5.75 1.66
C ILE A 7 -0.64 4.51 0.98
N SER A 8 -0.34 4.63 -0.30
CA SER A 8 0.21 3.55 -1.11
C SER A 8 1.60 3.93 -1.57
N GLY A 9 2.52 3.05 -1.38
CA GLY A 9 3.88 3.25 -1.81
C GLY A 9 4.66 1.98 -1.56
N GLY A 10 5.84 1.93 -2.10
CA GLY A 10 6.67 0.78 -1.82
C GLY A 10 7.29 0.19 -3.06
N GLY A 11 7.75 -1.05 -2.91
CA GLY A 11 8.58 -1.69 -3.91
C GLY A 11 10.05 -1.40 -3.70
N THR A 12 10.41 -0.23 -3.22
CA THR A 12 11.78 0.11 -2.86
C THR A 12 11.83 0.78 -1.49
N GLY A 13 12.89 0.54 -0.72
CA GLY A 13 13.05 1.14 0.60
C GLY A 13 13.06 2.66 0.60
N GLY A 14 13.42 3.28 -0.53
CA GLY A 14 13.49 4.73 -0.64
C GLY A 14 12.15 5.44 -0.55
N HIS A 15 11.04 4.74 -0.80
CA HIS A 15 9.70 5.33 -0.78
C HIS A 15 8.99 5.19 0.56
N ILE A 16 9.49 4.32 1.45
CA ILE A 16 8.85 4.06 2.73
C ILE A 16 8.96 5.26 3.66
N PHE A 17 10.14 5.84 3.77
CA PHE A 17 10.36 6.94 4.71
C PHE A 17 9.56 8.19 4.36
N PRO A 18 9.50 8.63 3.08
CA PRO A 18 8.60 9.72 2.71
C PRO A 18 7.13 9.39 3.01
N ALA A 19 6.68 8.16 2.76
CA ALA A 19 5.31 7.74 3.03
C ALA A 19 4.98 7.82 4.52
N VAL A 20 5.88 7.34 5.38
CA VAL A 20 5.72 7.42 6.83
C VAL A 20 5.72 8.86 7.29
N SER A 21 6.59 9.70 6.74
CA SER A 21 6.64 11.12 7.07
C SER A 21 5.33 11.83 6.74
N ILE A 22 4.72 11.50 5.60
CA ILE A 22 3.41 12.04 5.22
C ILE A 22 2.34 11.58 6.21
N ALA A 23 2.35 10.31 6.59
CA ALA A 23 1.41 9.77 7.56
C ALA A 23 1.52 10.45 8.92
N GLU A 24 2.75 10.66 9.38
CA GLU A 24 2.98 11.36 10.65
C GLU A 24 2.52 12.80 10.60
N ALA A 25 2.75 13.49 9.47
CA ALA A 25 2.28 14.86 9.29
C ALA A 25 0.75 14.94 9.29
N LEU A 26 0.08 13.98 8.65
CA LEU A 26 -1.37 13.90 8.66
C LEU A 26 -1.91 13.65 10.06
N ARG A 27 -1.25 12.79 10.83
CA ARG A 27 -1.66 12.49 12.21
C ARG A 27 -1.49 13.71 13.11
N ARG A 28 -0.44 14.50 12.90
CA ARG A 28 -0.26 15.75 13.64
C ARG A 28 -1.34 16.77 13.31
N ARG A 29 -1.71 16.86 12.02
CA ARG A 29 -2.73 17.80 11.57
C ARG A 29 -4.14 17.38 11.97
N TYR A 30 -4.40 16.07 11.93
CA TYR A 30 -5.70 15.47 12.22
C TYR A 30 -5.51 14.32 13.21
N PRO A 31 -5.49 14.60 14.54
CA PRO A 31 -5.14 13.57 15.55
C PRO A 31 -6.06 12.35 15.56
N GLU A 32 -7.29 12.50 15.06
CA GLU A 32 -8.27 11.41 15.01
C GLU A 32 -8.26 10.65 13.68
N ILE A 33 -7.33 10.96 12.78
CA ILE A 33 -7.33 10.35 11.44
C ILE A 33 -7.00 8.86 11.52
N ASP A 34 -7.74 8.07 10.73
CA ASP A 34 -7.41 6.68 10.47
C ASP A 34 -6.57 6.60 9.20
N ILE A 35 -5.40 6.02 9.32
CA ILE A 35 -4.47 5.87 8.19
C ILE A 35 -4.24 4.39 7.96
N LEU A 36 -4.41 3.97 6.71
CA LEU A 36 -4.12 2.61 6.27
C LEU A 36 -3.10 2.66 5.15
N PHE A 37 -2.05 1.87 5.27
CA PHE A 37 -1.08 1.70 4.21
C PHE A 37 -1.46 0.50 3.34
N ILE A 38 -1.15 0.59 2.05
CA ILE A 38 -1.22 -0.53 1.13
C ILE A 38 0.15 -0.71 0.51
N GLY A 39 0.69 -1.91 0.60
CA GLY A 39 2.00 -2.24 0.07
C GLY A 39 2.00 -3.59 -0.62
N ALA A 40 3.17 -4.02 -1.10
CA ALA A 40 3.34 -5.31 -1.75
C ALA A 40 3.84 -6.34 -0.74
N GLU A 41 3.23 -7.51 -0.73
CA GLU A 41 3.66 -8.61 0.13
C GLU A 41 5.12 -8.96 -0.13
N GLY A 42 5.85 -9.30 0.93
CA GLY A 42 7.25 -9.68 0.85
C GLY A 42 8.21 -8.50 0.66
N ARG A 43 7.71 -7.29 0.69
CA ARG A 43 8.54 -6.09 0.58
C ARG A 43 8.79 -5.47 1.95
N MET A 44 9.76 -4.56 1.99
CA MET A 44 10.22 -3.91 3.22
C MET A 44 9.14 -3.14 3.95
N GLU A 45 8.18 -2.58 3.24
CA GLU A 45 7.08 -1.82 3.83
C GLU A 45 6.22 -2.66 4.76
N MET A 46 6.11 -3.97 4.52
CA MET A 46 5.31 -4.85 5.37
C MET A 46 5.87 -4.95 6.80
N GLU A 47 7.15 -4.67 6.98
CA GLU A 47 7.79 -4.64 8.29
C GLU A 47 7.93 -3.21 8.83
N ARG A 48 8.35 -2.29 7.96
CA ARG A 48 8.70 -0.92 8.38
C ARG A 48 7.49 -0.09 8.76
N VAL A 49 6.38 -0.26 8.04
CA VAL A 49 5.17 0.52 8.32
C VAL A 49 4.57 0.15 9.69
N PRO A 50 4.40 -1.15 10.03
CA PRO A 50 3.94 -1.49 11.38
C PRO A 50 4.90 -1.03 12.48
N GLN A 51 6.22 -1.07 12.24
CA GLN A 51 7.20 -0.58 13.20
C GLN A 51 7.03 0.93 13.46
N ALA A 52 6.57 1.67 12.47
CA ALA A 52 6.29 3.10 12.61
C ALA A 52 4.93 3.38 13.26
N GLY A 53 4.15 2.34 13.57
CA GLY A 53 2.88 2.48 14.26
C GLY A 53 1.66 2.63 13.36
N PHE A 54 1.75 2.19 12.11
CA PHE A 54 0.64 2.28 11.15
C PHE A 54 0.22 0.89 10.65
N PRO A 55 -1.08 0.66 10.45
CA PRO A 55 -1.54 -0.59 9.85
C PRO A 55 -1.22 -0.64 8.37
N ILE A 56 -1.00 -1.84 7.84
CA ILE A 56 -0.73 -2.06 6.44
C ILE A 56 -1.46 -3.30 5.92
N ARG A 57 -1.96 -3.21 4.68
CA ARG A 57 -2.50 -4.36 3.95
C ARG A 57 -1.60 -4.64 2.77
N GLY A 58 -1.22 -5.90 2.60
CA GLY A 58 -0.34 -6.30 1.51
C GLY A 58 -1.11 -6.84 0.32
N LEU A 59 -0.63 -6.51 -0.88
CA LEU A 59 -1.13 -7.05 -2.13
C LEU A 59 -0.09 -8.00 -2.71
N LYS A 60 -0.55 -9.11 -3.27
CA LYS A 60 0.34 -10.08 -3.89
C LYS A 60 0.65 -9.62 -5.32
N ILE A 61 1.80 -8.99 -5.50
CA ILE A 61 2.26 -8.46 -6.78
C ILE A 61 3.63 -9.03 -7.10
N ARG A 62 3.79 -9.53 -8.32
CA ARG A 62 5.07 -10.05 -8.80
C ARG A 62 5.52 -9.28 -10.04
N GLY A 63 6.84 -9.19 -10.25
CA GLY A 63 7.40 -8.61 -11.45
C GLY A 63 7.24 -9.53 -12.66
N LEU A 64 7.28 -8.95 -13.85
CA LEU A 64 7.24 -9.71 -15.10
C LEU A 64 8.56 -10.42 -15.34
N ASP A 65 8.49 -11.67 -15.79
CA ASP A 65 9.66 -12.44 -16.21
C ASP A 65 9.89 -12.24 -17.70
N ARG A 66 10.94 -11.52 -18.04
CA ARG A 66 11.26 -11.21 -19.44
C ARG A 66 11.90 -12.37 -20.18
N LYS A 67 12.55 -13.28 -19.45
CA LYS A 67 13.23 -14.44 -20.06
C LYS A 67 12.28 -15.59 -20.32
N ARG A 68 11.19 -15.68 -19.56
CA ARG A 68 10.22 -16.78 -19.65
C ARG A 68 8.80 -16.22 -19.70
N PRO A 69 8.37 -15.75 -20.88
CA PRO A 69 7.07 -15.05 -21.01
C PRO A 69 5.88 -15.87 -20.56
N TRP A 70 5.95 -17.20 -20.67
CA TRP A 70 4.86 -18.08 -20.22
C TRP A 70 4.60 -18.02 -18.72
N ARG A 71 5.58 -17.57 -17.93
CA ARG A 71 5.42 -17.38 -16.48
C ARG A 71 4.57 -16.16 -16.15
N ASN A 72 4.39 -15.27 -17.12
CA ASN A 72 3.65 -14.03 -16.91
C ASN A 72 2.14 -14.26 -16.80
N ILE A 73 1.65 -15.44 -17.19
CA ILE A 73 0.22 -15.78 -17.02
C ILE A 73 -0.15 -15.73 -15.53
N GLY A 74 0.68 -16.30 -14.66
CA GLY A 74 0.46 -16.24 -13.22
C GLY A 74 0.60 -14.83 -12.67
N VAL A 75 1.51 -14.03 -13.23
CA VAL A 75 1.69 -12.62 -12.85
C VAL A 75 0.44 -11.81 -13.19
N ILE A 76 -0.12 -12.02 -14.38
CA ILE A 76 -1.35 -11.32 -14.81
C ILE A 76 -2.51 -11.70 -13.89
N ARG A 77 -2.66 -12.98 -13.56
CA ARG A 77 -3.70 -13.45 -12.64
C ARG A 77 -3.56 -12.81 -11.27
N ASP A 78 -2.34 -12.80 -10.73
CA ASP A 78 -2.08 -12.19 -9.42
C ASP A 78 -2.34 -10.68 -9.45
N PHE A 79 -1.99 -10.02 -10.55
CA PHE A 79 -2.26 -8.60 -10.73
C PHE A 79 -3.77 -8.30 -10.71
N LEU A 80 -4.57 -9.11 -11.43
CA LEU A 80 -6.02 -8.94 -11.45
C LEU A 80 -6.62 -9.17 -10.06
N ARG A 81 -6.13 -10.18 -9.34
CA ARG A 81 -6.56 -10.43 -7.96
C ARG A 81 -6.18 -9.26 -7.05
N ALA A 82 -4.99 -8.69 -7.23
CA ALA A 82 -4.54 -7.55 -6.45
C ALA A 82 -5.44 -6.33 -6.69
N LEU A 83 -5.87 -6.10 -7.94
CA LEU A 83 -6.80 -5.03 -8.26
C LEU A 83 -8.14 -5.20 -7.54
N ILE A 84 -8.67 -6.43 -7.53
CA ILE A 84 -9.92 -6.73 -6.85
C ILE A 84 -9.76 -6.53 -5.33
N THR A 85 -8.66 -7.01 -4.76
CA THR A 85 -8.37 -6.84 -3.34
C THR A 85 -8.23 -5.37 -2.97
N ALA A 86 -7.52 -4.59 -3.80
CA ALA A 86 -7.37 -3.16 -3.57
C ALA A 86 -8.73 -2.45 -3.62
N ARG A 87 -9.59 -2.81 -4.58
CA ARG A 87 -10.93 -2.26 -4.67
C ARG A 87 -11.73 -2.56 -3.40
N ASP A 88 -11.64 -3.79 -2.91
CA ASP A 88 -12.38 -4.20 -1.70
C ASP A 88 -11.87 -3.45 -0.47
N ILE A 89 -10.55 -3.27 -0.35
CA ILE A 89 -9.96 -2.49 0.75
C ILE A 89 -10.47 -1.04 0.70
N ILE A 90 -10.46 -0.42 -0.47
CA ILE A 90 -10.93 0.96 -0.64
C ILE A 90 -12.41 1.05 -0.29
N ARG A 91 -13.21 0.10 -0.75
CA ARG A 91 -14.64 0.07 -0.46
C ARG A 91 -14.93 -0.06 1.02
N ASP A 92 -14.20 -0.95 1.71
CA ASP A 92 -14.42 -1.21 3.14
C ASP A 92 -13.91 -0.08 4.02
N PHE A 93 -12.72 0.44 3.69
CA PHE A 93 -12.11 1.50 4.48
C PHE A 93 -12.76 2.87 4.24
N ARG A 94 -13.27 3.09 3.04
CA ARG A 94 -13.90 4.36 2.61
C ARG A 94 -13.00 5.57 2.86
N PRO A 95 -11.81 5.61 2.23
CA PRO A 95 -10.92 6.74 2.42
C PRO A 95 -11.48 7.99 1.75
N GLU A 96 -11.19 9.14 2.35
CA GLU A 96 -11.49 10.43 1.74
C GLU A 96 -10.37 10.86 0.80
N ILE A 97 -9.15 10.33 1.02
CA ILE A 97 -7.97 10.65 0.21
C ILE A 97 -7.12 9.41 0.07
N VAL A 98 -6.53 9.25 -1.09
CA VAL A 98 -5.53 8.20 -1.38
C VAL A 98 -4.27 8.90 -1.88
N ILE A 99 -3.14 8.63 -1.23
CA ILE A 99 -1.86 9.24 -1.55
C ILE A 99 -0.92 8.16 -2.07
N GLY A 100 -0.42 8.36 -3.28
CA GLY A 100 0.60 7.50 -3.89
C GLY A 100 1.98 8.12 -3.75
N VAL A 101 2.92 7.31 -3.31
CA VAL A 101 4.31 7.75 -3.11
C VAL A 101 5.27 6.96 -3.97
#